data_6220fc43bb98e79f0acf244018225737
#
_entry.id   6220fc43bb98e79f0acf244018225737
#
_cell.length_a   1.000
_cell.length_b   1.000
_cell.length_c   1.000
_cell.angle_alpha   90.00
_cell.angle_beta   90.00
_cell.angle_gamma   90.00
#
_symmetry.space_group_name_H-M   'P 1'
#
loop_
_entity.id
_entity.type
_entity.pdbx_description
1 polymer ?
#
loop_
_entity_poly.entity_id
_entity_poly.type
_entity_poly.pdbx_seq_one_letter_code
_entity_poly.pdbx_strand_id
1 'polypeptide(L)'
;MWTYILIFLMGMCLSGCSTTMGNYAEYSQKPFTQITATADLLRGVPDLGQEKITIAIYDFPDRTGQRKPSEKFSQLSTAVTQGPEVYLIQALKMVSDGDWFTVVERKGLDSLVKERQLVRSTRELYDGETSAGTVLKPLIFAGLIIEGGVVSYDSNMVSGGEGARVFGIGASKQYRTDQVAISMRIIAVQTGEVLMTISANKTIASYQAGADVFRFFDLRTKALEVESGAAVNEPTDYAIRSAIEYGVLKMVEKGEKLGYWKFKKWRVEE
;
A
#
# COMPACT_ATOMS: atom_id res chain seq x y z
N MET A 1 -10.74 -27.84 62.81
CA MET A 1 -11.39 -27.94 61.50
C MET A 1 -11.60 -26.55 60.84
N TRP A 2 -12.04 -25.56 61.53
CA TRP A 2 -12.23 -24.19 61.02
C TRP A 2 -10.93 -23.48 60.63
N THR A 3 -9.84 -23.69 61.33
CA THR A 3 -8.54 -23.09 60.99
C THR A 3 -7.99 -23.54 59.63
N TYR A 4 -8.20 -24.78 59.24
CA TYR A 4 -7.74 -25.31 57.94
C TYR A 4 -8.60 -24.79 56.78
N ILE A 5 -9.90 -24.51 57.02
CA ILE A 5 -10.81 -23.90 56.01
C ILE A 5 -10.39 -22.46 55.75
N LEU A 6 -9.99 -21.70 56.76
CA LEU A 6 -9.54 -20.31 56.63
C LEU A 6 -8.21 -20.21 55.89
N ILE A 7 -7.29 -21.14 56.14
CA ILE A 7 -6.00 -21.21 55.40
C ILE A 7 -6.22 -21.59 53.92
N PHE A 8 -7.17 -22.50 53.64
CA PHE A 8 -7.49 -22.90 52.29
C PHE A 8 -8.18 -21.77 51.52
N LEU A 9 -9.07 -21.01 52.11
CA LEU A 9 -9.72 -19.81 51.54
C LEU A 9 -8.70 -18.68 51.30
N MET A 10 -7.75 -18.49 52.20
CA MET A 10 -6.70 -17.48 52.06
C MET A 10 -5.67 -17.86 50.98
N GLY A 11 -5.40 -19.17 50.78
CA GLY A 11 -4.58 -19.67 49.66
C GLY A 11 -5.24 -19.50 48.27
N MET A 12 -6.56 -19.55 48.21
CA MET A 12 -7.31 -19.36 46.96
C MET A 12 -7.37 -17.88 46.51
N CYS A 13 -7.24 -16.92 47.42
CA CYS A 13 -7.15 -15.50 47.07
C CYS A 13 -5.79 -15.06 46.56
N LEU A 14 -4.72 -15.84 46.78
CA LEU A 14 -3.35 -15.52 46.34
C LEU A 14 -3.02 -16.05 44.94
N SER A 15 -3.83 -16.93 44.37
CA SER A 15 -3.66 -17.44 43.00
C SER A 15 -4.32 -16.60 41.89
N GLY A 16 -4.93 -15.47 42.25
CA GLY A 16 -5.71 -14.63 41.37
C GLY A 16 -5.01 -13.48 40.66
N CYS A 17 -3.69 -13.37 40.73
CA CYS A 17 -2.95 -12.27 40.09
C CYS A 17 -1.84 -12.73 39.16
N SER A 18 -2.09 -13.71 38.31
CA SER A 18 -1.36 -13.81 37.05
C SER A 18 -2.16 -13.08 35.98
N THR A 19 -2.43 -11.80 36.20
CA THR A 19 -2.94 -10.92 35.18
C THR A 19 -1.96 -10.85 34.04
N THR A 20 -2.35 -11.34 32.92
CA THR A 20 -2.46 -10.56 31.67
C THR A 20 -1.60 -9.28 31.68
N MET A 21 -0.32 -9.38 31.90
CA MET A 21 0.58 -8.52 31.14
C MET A 21 0.37 -8.97 29.69
N GLY A 22 -0.55 -8.27 29.00
CA GLY A 22 -0.74 -8.44 27.57
C GLY A 22 0.63 -8.47 26.95
N ASN A 23 0.83 -9.41 26.04
CA ASN A 23 2.12 -9.63 25.40
C ASN A 23 2.62 -8.33 24.78
N TYR A 24 3.30 -7.48 25.53
CA TYR A 24 4.01 -6.30 25.00
C TYR A 24 5.05 -6.69 23.93
N ALA A 25 5.40 -7.98 23.85
CA ALA A 25 6.16 -8.53 22.72
C ALA A 25 5.52 -8.27 21.36
N GLU A 26 4.19 -8.13 21.28
CA GLU A 26 3.47 -7.80 20.04
C GLU A 26 3.73 -6.35 19.58
N TYR A 27 4.04 -5.45 20.52
CA TYR A 27 4.38 -4.05 20.22
C TYR A 27 5.89 -3.82 20.03
N SER A 28 6.71 -4.83 20.28
CA SER A 28 8.18 -4.77 20.14
C SER A 28 8.68 -5.42 18.83
N GLN A 29 7.81 -5.62 17.85
CA GLN A 29 8.21 -6.18 16.57
C GLN A 29 9.20 -5.25 15.87
N LYS A 30 10.26 -5.86 15.32
CA LYS A 30 11.21 -5.11 14.49
C LYS A 30 10.48 -4.55 13.27
N PRO A 31 10.86 -3.36 12.80
CA PRO A 31 10.33 -2.84 11.55
C PRO A 31 10.49 -3.87 10.42
N PHE A 32 9.48 -4.04 9.62
CA PHE A 32 9.49 -4.94 8.47
C PHE A 32 8.84 -4.26 7.26
N THR A 33 9.20 -4.72 6.07
CA THR A 33 8.55 -4.26 4.84
C THR A 33 7.37 -5.17 4.56
N GLN A 34 6.17 -4.60 4.59
CA GLN A 34 4.97 -5.34 4.24
C GLN A 34 4.96 -5.64 2.74
N ILE A 35 4.93 -6.92 2.40
CA ILE A 35 4.78 -7.42 1.03
C ILE A 35 3.32 -7.84 0.85
N THR A 36 2.71 -7.44 -0.26
CA THR A 36 1.36 -7.85 -0.62
C THR A 36 1.41 -9.02 -1.59
N ALA A 37 0.36 -9.84 -1.63
CA ALA A 37 0.25 -10.90 -2.64
C ALA A 37 0.29 -10.34 -4.08
N THR A 38 -0.17 -9.10 -4.28
CA THR A 38 -0.15 -8.42 -5.58
C THR A 38 1.26 -8.01 -6.00
N ALA A 39 2.15 -7.71 -5.04
CA ALA A 39 3.56 -7.39 -5.32
C ALA A 39 4.29 -8.57 -6.00
N ASP A 40 4.01 -9.79 -5.57
CA ASP A 40 4.60 -10.99 -6.18
C ASP A 40 4.10 -11.21 -7.61
N LEU A 41 2.84 -10.88 -7.90
CA LEU A 41 2.32 -10.88 -9.26
C LEU A 41 3.04 -9.87 -10.16
N LEU A 42 3.39 -8.68 -9.64
CA LEU A 42 4.16 -7.69 -10.38
C LEU A 42 5.58 -8.15 -10.69
N ARG A 43 6.25 -8.80 -9.75
CA ARG A 43 7.59 -9.38 -9.97
C ARG A 43 7.55 -10.51 -10.99
N GLY A 44 6.47 -11.30 -11.00
CA GLY A 44 6.25 -12.39 -11.94
C GLY A 44 5.87 -11.95 -13.36
N VAL A 45 5.74 -10.65 -13.64
CA VAL A 45 5.50 -10.16 -15.00
C VAL A 45 6.70 -10.47 -15.88
N PRO A 46 6.51 -11.01 -17.10
CA PRO A 46 7.61 -11.25 -18.02
C PRO A 46 8.37 -9.97 -18.37
N ASP A 47 9.66 -10.08 -18.66
CA ASP A 47 10.50 -8.95 -19.04
C ASP A 47 9.93 -8.19 -20.24
N LEU A 48 10.26 -6.90 -20.31
CA LEU A 48 9.91 -6.06 -21.43
C LEU A 48 10.75 -6.44 -22.66
N GLY A 49 10.11 -6.62 -23.80
CA GLY A 49 10.75 -6.96 -25.07
C GLY A 49 11.39 -5.78 -25.83
N GLN A 50 11.51 -4.64 -25.19
CA GLN A 50 12.04 -3.38 -25.73
C GLN A 50 12.80 -2.60 -24.65
N GLU A 51 13.24 -1.39 -24.94
CA GLU A 51 13.86 -0.50 -23.95
C GLU A 51 12.86 -0.10 -22.85
N LYS A 52 13.38 0.15 -21.65
CA LYS A 52 12.56 0.57 -20.51
C LYS A 52 11.73 1.82 -20.84
N ILE A 53 10.49 1.79 -20.45
CA ILE A 53 9.55 2.88 -20.69
C ILE A 53 9.77 3.97 -19.63
N THR A 54 10.05 5.20 -20.08
CA THR A 54 10.18 6.34 -19.18
C THR A 54 8.80 6.87 -18.78
N ILE A 55 8.55 6.93 -17.48
CA ILE A 55 7.23 7.29 -16.94
C ILE A 55 7.36 8.30 -15.82
N ALA A 56 6.46 9.28 -15.79
CA ALA A 56 6.36 10.29 -14.75
C ALA A 56 5.06 10.17 -13.97
N ILE A 57 5.14 10.47 -12.68
CA ILE A 57 4.00 10.66 -11.80
C ILE A 57 4.13 12.07 -11.22
N TYR A 58 3.12 12.93 -11.45
CA TYR A 58 3.09 14.26 -10.86
C TYR A 58 2.40 14.23 -9.51
N ASP A 59 1.20 13.67 -9.48
CA ASP A 59 0.40 13.57 -8.27
C ASP A 59 -0.55 12.36 -8.36
N PHE A 60 -0.81 11.76 -7.21
CA PHE A 60 -1.78 10.66 -7.08
C PHE A 60 -2.53 10.82 -5.75
N PRO A 61 -3.34 11.89 -5.59
CA PRO A 61 -3.91 12.28 -4.32
C PRO A 61 -5.04 11.38 -3.84
N ASP A 62 -5.32 11.48 -2.55
CA ASP A 62 -6.59 11.08 -1.97
C ASP A 62 -7.68 12.10 -2.34
N ARG A 63 -8.68 11.64 -3.09
CA ARG A 63 -9.85 12.44 -3.51
C ARG A 63 -11.11 12.07 -2.74
N THR A 64 -11.02 11.19 -1.75
CA THR A 64 -12.17 10.71 -0.99
C THR A 64 -12.62 11.70 0.07
N GLY A 65 -11.71 12.50 0.61
CA GLY A 65 -11.98 13.43 1.71
C GLY A 65 -12.37 12.73 3.03
N GLN A 66 -12.23 11.41 3.11
CA GLN A 66 -12.65 10.63 4.27
C GLN A 66 -11.77 10.87 5.49
N ARG A 67 -12.42 10.96 6.66
CA ARG A 67 -11.77 11.11 7.96
C ARG A 67 -11.97 9.84 8.80
N LYS A 68 -11.01 9.58 9.70
CA LYS A 68 -11.16 8.45 10.64
C LYS A 68 -12.37 8.68 11.57
N PRO A 69 -13.25 7.70 11.78
CA PRO A 69 -14.35 7.84 12.72
C PRO A 69 -13.84 7.97 14.17
N SER A 70 -14.36 8.91 14.95
CA SER A 70 -14.11 9.07 16.40
C SER A 70 -15.36 9.50 17.13
N GLU A 71 -15.54 8.94 18.29
CA GLU A 71 -16.68 9.28 19.14
C GLU A 71 -16.45 10.50 20.03
N LYS A 72 -15.21 10.98 20.19
CA LYS A 72 -14.86 11.92 21.26
C LYS A 72 -14.34 13.28 20.83
N PHE A 73 -13.81 13.42 19.61
CA PHE A 73 -13.21 14.68 19.15
C PHE A 73 -13.43 14.91 17.66
N SER A 74 -13.41 16.18 17.26
CA SER A 74 -13.39 16.56 15.85
C SER A 74 -12.15 15.99 15.18
N GLN A 75 -12.35 15.23 14.10
CA GLN A 75 -11.28 14.43 13.51
C GLN A 75 -10.49 15.21 12.49
N LEU A 76 -9.21 15.37 12.75
CA LEU A 76 -8.25 15.96 11.84
C LEU A 76 -7.53 14.91 10.99
N SER A 77 -7.48 13.65 11.45
CA SER A 77 -6.78 12.57 10.73
C SER A 77 -7.56 12.07 9.52
N THR A 78 -6.89 11.99 8.37
CA THR A 78 -7.45 11.37 7.17
C THR A 78 -7.55 9.85 7.33
N ALA A 79 -8.57 9.24 6.73
CA ALA A 79 -8.74 7.80 6.74
C ALA A 79 -7.85 7.11 5.69
N VAL A 80 -7.46 7.84 4.66
CA VAL A 80 -6.65 7.41 3.53
C VAL A 80 -5.29 8.10 3.61
N THR A 81 -4.21 7.39 3.22
CA THR A 81 -2.86 7.98 3.14
C THR A 81 -2.85 9.21 2.22
N GLN A 82 -2.07 10.22 2.60
CA GLN A 82 -1.93 11.44 1.80
C GLN A 82 -0.78 11.36 0.77
N GLY A 83 -0.07 10.23 0.74
CA GLY A 83 1.04 9.99 -0.18
C GLY A 83 0.92 8.69 -0.99
N PRO A 84 -0.25 8.37 -1.60
CA PRO A 84 -0.40 7.11 -2.34
C PRO A 84 0.51 7.02 -3.58
N GLU A 85 1.04 8.13 -4.08
CA GLU A 85 2.01 8.13 -5.17
C GLU A 85 3.29 7.35 -4.85
N VAL A 86 3.66 7.25 -3.56
CA VAL A 86 4.82 6.45 -3.15
C VAL A 86 4.59 4.97 -3.46
N TYR A 87 3.38 4.47 -3.21
CA TYR A 87 3.00 3.09 -3.54
C TYR A 87 2.96 2.86 -5.05
N LEU A 88 2.53 3.87 -5.82
CA LEU A 88 2.53 3.78 -7.29
C LEU A 88 3.96 3.71 -7.84
N ILE A 89 4.88 4.54 -7.34
CA ILE A 89 6.30 4.49 -7.70
C ILE A 89 6.89 3.13 -7.35
N GLN A 90 6.60 2.61 -6.15
CA GLN A 90 7.07 1.29 -5.73
C GLN A 90 6.53 0.18 -6.63
N ALA A 91 5.22 0.20 -6.94
CA ALA A 91 4.59 -0.78 -7.81
C ALA A 91 5.23 -0.80 -9.21
N LEU A 92 5.44 0.37 -9.82
CA LEU A 92 6.11 0.47 -11.13
C LEU A 92 7.55 -0.09 -11.10
N LYS A 93 8.27 0.15 -10.02
CA LYS A 93 9.63 -0.36 -9.83
C LYS A 93 9.70 -1.85 -9.50
N MET A 94 8.57 -2.46 -9.11
CA MET A 94 8.51 -3.91 -8.86
C MET A 94 8.20 -4.73 -10.10
N VAL A 95 7.69 -4.12 -11.17
CA VAL A 95 7.36 -4.86 -12.39
C VAL A 95 8.60 -5.51 -12.97
N SER A 96 8.60 -6.86 -13.03
CA SER A 96 9.75 -7.67 -13.48
C SER A 96 11.06 -7.23 -12.80
N ASP A 97 11.03 -7.13 -11.46
CA ASP A 97 12.17 -6.69 -10.63
C ASP A 97 12.83 -5.37 -11.08
N GLY A 98 12.05 -4.48 -11.69
CA GLY A 98 12.47 -3.15 -12.12
C GLY A 98 12.93 -3.04 -13.57
N ASP A 99 12.70 -4.05 -14.39
CA ASP A 99 13.16 -4.03 -15.78
C ASP A 99 12.19 -3.36 -16.77
N TRP A 100 11.03 -2.93 -16.31
CA TRP A 100 10.02 -2.31 -17.18
C TRP A 100 10.09 -0.80 -17.30
N PHE A 101 10.19 -0.12 -16.15
CA PHE A 101 9.99 1.33 -16.10
C PHE A 101 11.20 2.07 -15.57
N THR A 102 11.52 3.18 -16.22
CA THR A 102 12.34 4.24 -15.65
C THR A 102 11.41 5.33 -15.12
N VAL A 103 11.19 5.32 -13.81
CA VAL A 103 10.35 6.34 -13.16
C VAL A 103 11.16 7.60 -12.96
N VAL A 104 10.70 8.71 -13.52
CA VAL A 104 11.36 10.02 -13.43
C VAL A 104 10.62 10.92 -12.44
N GLU A 105 11.40 11.63 -11.61
CA GLU A 105 10.87 12.53 -10.61
C GLU A 105 10.20 13.76 -11.24
N ARG A 106 8.97 14.04 -10.83
CA ARG A 106 8.22 15.24 -11.26
C ARG A 106 7.50 15.94 -10.10
N LYS A 107 7.16 15.22 -9.03
CA LYS A 107 6.54 15.83 -7.85
C LYS A 107 7.52 16.74 -7.12
N GLY A 108 8.76 16.29 -6.96
CA GLY A 108 9.86 17.05 -6.37
C GLY A 108 10.70 17.84 -7.37
N LEU A 109 10.17 18.13 -8.57
CA LEU A 109 10.95 18.78 -9.65
C LEU A 109 11.55 20.12 -9.23
N ASP A 110 10.81 20.95 -8.48
CA ASP A 110 11.29 22.25 -8.02
C ASP A 110 12.53 22.11 -7.12
N SER A 111 12.51 21.15 -6.20
CA SER A 111 13.66 20.87 -5.34
C SER A 111 14.86 20.34 -6.13
N LEU A 112 14.59 19.46 -7.10
CA LEU A 112 15.60 18.92 -7.99
C LEU A 112 16.25 20.02 -8.85
N VAL A 113 15.45 20.95 -9.37
CA VAL A 113 15.95 22.08 -10.16
C VAL A 113 16.82 23.00 -9.31
N LYS A 114 16.39 23.34 -8.08
CA LYS A 114 17.18 24.14 -7.13
C LYS A 114 18.52 23.48 -6.81
N GLU A 115 18.53 22.17 -6.54
CA GLU A 115 19.77 21.43 -6.28
C GLU A 115 20.70 21.45 -7.50
N ARG A 116 20.16 21.27 -8.70
CA ARG A 116 20.94 21.35 -9.94
C ARG A 116 21.53 22.75 -10.18
N GLN A 117 20.80 23.80 -9.82
CA GLN A 117 21.30 25.17 -9.88
C GLN A 117 22.44 25.39 -8.87
N LEU A 118 22.28 24.88 -7.63
CA LEU A 118 23.34 24.95 -6.62
C LEU A 118 24.61 24.22 -7.09
N VAL A 119 24.48 22.99 -7.60
CA VAL A 119 25.63 22.25 -8.14
C VAL A 119 26.31 23.02 -9.25
N ARG A 120 25.53 23.62 -10.16
CA ARG A 120 26.08 24.40 -11.27
C ARG A 120 26.85 25.64 -10.77
N SER A 121 26.24 26.46 -9.91
CA SER A 121 26.88 27.68 -9.40
C SER A 121 28.11 27.34 -8.54
N THR A 122 28.08 26.28 -7.76
CA THR A 122 29.25 25.86 -6.96
C THR A 122 30.40 25.45 -7.86
N ARG A 123 30.14 24.70 -8.94
CA ARG A 123 31.18 24.29 -9.88
C ARG A 123 31.75 25.47 -10.67
N GLU A 124 30.92 26.40 -11.09
CA GLU A 124 31.37 27.67 -11.73
C GLU A 124 32.32 28.46 -10.84
N LEU A 125 32.07 28.47 -9.52
CA LEU A 125 32.90 29.19 -8.56
C LEU A 125 34.24 28.51 -8.23
N TYR A 126 34.24 27.17 -8.14
CA TYR A 126 35.39 26.43 -7.61
C TYR A 126 36.20 25.69 -8.68
N ASP A 127 35.55 25.21 -9.74
CA ASP A 127 36.22 24.39 -10.78
C ASP A 127 36.62 25.24 -12.00
N GLY A 128 36.15 26.46 -12.14
CA GLY A 128 36.36 27.34 -13.28
C GLY A 128 35.65 26.86 -14.55
N GLU A 129 35.64 27.70 -15.60
CA GLU A 129 34.89 27.41 -16.87
C GLU A 129 35.45 26.23 -17.69
N THR A 130 36.58 25.65 -17.31
CA THR A 130 37.33 24.71 -18.14
C THR A 130 37.04 23.22 -17.91
N SER A 131 36.17 22.88 -16.95
CA SER A 131 35.89 21.46 -16.67
C SER A 131 34.79 20.93 -17.56
N ALA A 132 35.11 20.57 -18.79
CA ALA A 132 34.24 19.89 -19.75
C ALA A 132 33.60 18.57 -19.22
N GLY A 133 34.16 18.02 -18.11
CA GLY A 133 33.63 16.82 -17.43
C GLY A 133 32.53 17.06 -16.41
N THR A 134 32.17 18.32 -16.14
CA THR A 134 31.31 18.71 -15.01
C THR A 134 29.90 19.13 -15.39
N VAL A 135 29.53 19.04 -16.65
CA VAL A 135 28.16 19.40 -17.09
C VAL A 135 27.17 18.34 -16.57
N LEU A 136 26.20 18.79 -15.81
CA LEU A 136 25.10 17.91 -15.41
C LEU A 136 24.38 17.40 -16.65
N LYS A 137 24.22 16.08 -16.74
CA LYS A 137 23.42 15.50 -17.82
C LYS A 137 22.00 16.09 -17.82
N PRO A 138 21.34 16.22 -18.98
CA PRO A 138 19.96 16.66 -19.05
C PRO A 138 19.04 15.73 -18.25
N LEU A 139 17.95 16.25 -17.73
CA LEU A 139 16.91 15.44 -17.11
C LEU A 139 16.29 14.53 -18.17
N ILE A 140 16.00 13.29 -17.77
CA ILE A 140 15.30 12.34 -18.63
C ILE A 140 13.87 12.82 -18.86
N PHE A 141 13.45 12.83 -20.12
CA PHE A 141 12.06 13.12 -20.47
C PHE A 141 11.17 11.89 -20.24
N ALA A 142 9.97 12.12 -19.70
CA ALA A 142 8.97 11.07 -19.62
C ALA A 142 8.33 10.83 -20.98
N GLY A 143 8.19 9.57 -21.39
CA GLY A 143 7.38 9.20 -22.54
C GLY A 143 5.89 9.10 -22.18
N LEU A 144 5.62 8.69 -20.96
CA LEU A 144 4.27 8.54 -20.41
C LEU A 144 4.12 9.32 -19.10
N ILE A 145 2.89 9.76 -18.84
CA ILE A 145 2.47 10.29 -17.53
C ILE A 145 1.37 9.40 -16.97
N ILE A 146 1.44 9.10 -15.69
CA ILE A 146 0.31 8.55 -14.94
C ILE A 146 -0.30 9.65 -14.10
N GLU A 147 -1.60 9.82 -14.24
CA GLU A 147 -2.43 10.65 -13.38
C GLU A 147 -3.59 9.85 -12.82
N GLY A 148 -4.00 10.13 -11.59
CA GLY A 148 -5.10 9.43 -10.95
C GLY A 148 -5.25 9.78 -9.49
N GLY A 149 -5.69 8.80 -8.70
CA GLY A 149 -5.82 8.95 -7.25
C GLY A 149 -6.70 7.87 -6.64
N VAL A 150 -6.83 7.94 -5.32
CA VAL A 150 -7.83 7.20 -4.58
C VAL A 150 -9.15 7.92 -4.74
N VAL A 151 -10.16 7.26 -5.32
CA VAL A 151 -11.44 7.90 -5.73
C VAL A 151 -12.61 7.52 -4.83
N SER A 152 -12.50 6.41 -4.11
CA SER A 152 -13.50 5.99 -3.13
C SER A 152 -12.85 5.26 -1.98
N TYR A 153 -13.37 5.47 -0.79
CA TYR A 153 -13.11 4.71 0.41
C TYR A 153 -14.39 4.58 1.20
N ASP A 154 -14.86 3.36 1.38
CA ASP A 154 -16.05 3.03 2.15
C ASP A 154 -15.67 2.08 3.28
N SER A 155 -16.06 2.41 4.49
CA SER A 155 -15.87 1.58 5.69
C SER A 155 -17.22 1.29 6.33
N ASN A 156 -17.63 0.04 6.25
CA ASN A 156 -18.93 -0.39 6.76
C ASN A 156 -18.77 -1.38 7.92
N MET A 157 -19.42 -1.09 9.03
CA MET A 157 -19.57 -2.04 10.12
C MET A 157 -20.77 -2.94 9.82
N VAL A 158 -20.52 -4.20 9.56
CA VAL A 158 -21.57 -5.19 9.38
C VAL A 158 -21.63 -6.05 10.64
N SER A 159 -22.70 -5.91 11.41
CA SER A 159 -22.98 -6.80 12.54
C SER A 159 -23.73 -8.03 12.03
N GLY A 160 -23.03 -9.13 11.81
CA GLY A 160 -23.62 -10.43 11.50
C GLY A 160 -24.02 -11.12 12.81
N GLY A 161 -25.30 -11.13 13.14
CA GLY A 161 -25.82 -11.87 14.28
C GLY A 161 -26.02 -13.34 13.94
N GLU A 162 -25.04 -14.20 14.06
CA GLU A 162 -25.25 -15.61 14.42
C GLU A 162 -25.16 -15.70 15.94
N GLY A 163 -26.26 -15.31 16.59
CA GLY A 163 -26.37 -15.35 18.04
C GLY A 163 -27.01 -16.65 18.49
N ALA A 164 -26.27 -17.65 18.85
CA ALA A 164 -26.73 -18.64 19.79
C ALA A 164 -26.64 -18.04 21.20
N ARG A 165 -27.77 -17.57 21.73
CA ARG A 165 -27.88 -17.19 23.12
C ARG A 165 -28.18 -18.43 23.95
N VAL A 166 -27.22 -18.92 24.66
CA VAL A 166 -27.40 -19.93 25.70
C VAL A 166 -27.14 -19.24 27.04
N PHE A 167 -28.13 -19.19 27.89
CA PHE A 167 -28.09 -18.57 29.24
C PHE A 167 -27.64 -17.09 29.30
N GLY A 168 -28.06 -16.29 28.29
CA GLY A 168 -27.79 -14.83 28.34
C GLY A 168 -26.39 -14.41 27.93
N ILE A 169 -25.48 -15.35 27.56
CA ILE A 169 -24.17 -15.08 27.02
C ILE A 169 -24.24 -15.23 25.52
N GLY A 170 -24.20 -14.13 24.78
CA GLY A 170 -24.20 -14.09 23.33
C GLY A 170 -22.85 -13.58 22.84
N ALA A 171 -22.15 -14.38 22.03
CA ALA A 171 -21.00 -13.88 21.28
C ALA A 171 -21.50 -13.24 19.99
N SER A 172 -21.45 -11.92 19.87
CA SER A 172 -21.70 -11.22 18.61
C SER A 172 -20.38 -11.11 17.86
N LYS A 173 -20.32 -11.61 16.62
CA LYS A 173 -19.19 -11.35 15.73
C LYS A 173 -19.50 -10.06 14.96
N GLN A 174 -18.66 -9.06 15.12
CA GLN A 174 -18.73 -7.85 14.33
C GLN A 174 -17.68 -7.92 13.20
N TYR A 175 -18.11 -7.59 11.99
CA TYR A 175 -17.24 -7.49 10.83
C TYR A 175 -17.18 -6.03 10.41
N ARG A 176 -16.01 -5.60 10.04
CA ARG A 176 -15.79 -4.32 9.36
C ARG A 176 -15.31 -4.63 7.95
N THR A 177 -15.93 -4.00 6.97
CA THR A 177 -15.52 -4.11 5.58
C THR A 177 -15.02 -2.77 5.11
N ASP A 178 -13.75 -2.72 4.72
CA ASP A 178 -13.11 -1.54 4.12
C ASP A 178 -12.95 -1.78 2.62
N GLN A 179 -13.50 -0.88 1.81
CA GLN A 179 -13.39 -0.93 0.34
C GLN A 179 -12.72 0.33 -0.16
N VAL A 180 -11.68 0.15 -0.96
CA VAL A 180 -10.94 1.23 -1.60
C VAL A 180 -11.06 1.09 -3.12
N ALA A 181 -11.28 2.20 -3.81
CA ALA A 181 -11.21 2.29 -5.25
C ALA A 181 -10.14 3.30 -5.67
N ILE A 182 -9.33 2.91 -6.64
CA ILE A 182 -8.40 3.79 -7.33
C ILE A 182 -8.78 3.93 -8.80
N SER A 183 -8.41 5.05 -9.40
CA SER A 183 -8.48 5.24 -10.84
C SER A 183 -7.21 5.92 -11.33
N MET A 184 -6.66 5.44 -12.44
CA MET A 184 -5.50 6.02 -13.10
C MET A 184 -5.68 6.06 -14.59
N ARG A 185 -5.12 7.10 -15.23
CA ARG A 185 -5.06 7.27 -16.68
C ARG A 185 -3.60 7.39 -17.11
N ILE A 186 -3.28 6.80 -18.22
CA ILE A 186 -1.97 6.80 -18.83
C ILE A 186 -2.02 7.71 -20.06
N ILE A 187 -1.15 8.70 -20.10
CA ILE A 187 -1.14 9.77 -21.08
C ILE A 187 0.18 9.74 -21.84
N ALA A 188 0.14 9.76 -23.16
CA ALA A 188 1.31 9.92 -24.01
C ALA A 188 1.76 11.38 -24.00
N VAL A 189 3.03 11.63 -23.60
CA VAL A 189 3.56 13.01 -23.50
C VAL A 189 3.62 13.70 -24.88
N GLN A 190 3.94 12.95 -25.92
CA GLN A 190 4.12 13.50 -27.25
C GLN A 190 2.80 14.03 -27.88
N THR A 191 1.69 13.37 -27.60
CA THR A 191 0.40 13.68 -28.24
C THR A 191 -0.63 14.25 -27.28
N GLY A 192 -0.44 14.09 -25.96
CA GLY A 192 -1.45 14.38 -24.95
C GLY A 192 -2.62 13.39 -24.94
N GLU A 193 -2.55 12.32 -25.74
CA GLU A 193 -3.58 11.30 -25.81
C GLU A 193 -3.66 10.49 -24.53
N VAL A 194 -4.88 10.24 -24.04
CA VAL A 194 -5.12 9.29 -22.97
C VAL A 194 -5.17 7.88 -23.57
N LEU A 195 -4.05 7.15 -23.46
CA LEU A 195 -3.90 5.81 -24.05
C LEU A 195 -4.84 4.79 -23.41
N MET A 196 -5.01 4.87 -22.11
CA MET A 196 -5.88 3.98 -21.36
C MET A 196 -6.25 4.55 -20.00
N THR A 197 -7.35 4.04 -19.45
CA THR A 197 -7.78 4.25 -18.08
C THR A 197 -7.92 2.89 -17.38
N ILE A 198 -7.46 2.82 -16.16
CA ILE A 198 -7.51 1.65 -15.28
C ILE A 198 -8.21 2.05 -13.98
N SER A 199 -9.15 1.23 -13.55
CA SER A 199 -9.76 1.34 -12.23
C SER A 199 -9.59 0.01 -11.51
N ALA A 200 -9.25 0.05 -10.24
CA ALA A 200 -9.09 -1.12 -9.40
C ALA A 200 -9.75 -0.89 -8.04
N ASN A 201 -10.40 -1.94 -7.56
CA ASN A 201 -11.07 -1.95 -6.27
C ASN A 201 -10.47 -3.05 -5.40
N LYS A 202 -10.27 -2.75 -4.13
CA LYS A 202 -9.86 -3.72 -3.12
C LYS A 202 -10.80 -3.66 -1.94
N THR A 203 -11.28 -4.83 -1.53
CA THR A 203 -12.11 -4.99 -0.33
C THR A 203 -11.36 -5.83 0.68
N ILE A 204 -11.32 -5.38 1.92
CA ILE A 204 -10.76 -6.08 3.07
C ILE A 204 -11.86 -6.26 4.10
N ALA A 205 -12.00 -7.45 4.64
CA ALA A 205 -12.85 -7.72 5.77
C ALA A 205 -12.01 -7.88 7.04
N SER A 206 -12.38 -7.15 8.07
CA SER A 206 -11.81 -7.27 9.41
C SER A 206 -12.86 -7.84 10.35
N TYR A 207 -12.48 -8.75 11.22
CA TYR A 207 -13.36 -9.26 12.25
C TYR A 207 -12.80 -8.94 13.63
N GLN A 208 -13.69 -8.69 14.57
CA GLN A 208 -13.32 -8.48 15.96
C GLN A 208 -13.05 -9.82 16.63
N ALA A 209 -11.81 -10.04 17.06
CA ALA A 209 -11.41 -11.22 17.82
C ALA A 209 -11.13 -10.80 19.27
N GLY A 210 -12.12 -10.99 20.16
CA GLY A 210 -12.04 -10.50 21.52
C GLY A 210 -12.62 -9.09 21.68
N ALA A 211 -12.50 -8.49 22.86
CA ALA A 211 -13.19 -7.25 23.16
C ALA A 211 -12.73 -6.03 22.35
N ASP A 212 -11.49 -6.00 21.85
CA ASP A 212 -10.92 -4.76 21.27
C ASP A 212 -9.99 -4.91 20.07
N VAL A 213 -9.84 -6.10 19.46
CA VAL A 213 -8.88 -6.32 18.37
C VAL A 213 -9.58 -6.79 17.10
N PHE A 214 -9.43 -6.03 16.00
CA PHE A 214 -9.85 -6.45 14.66
C PHE A 214 -8.72 -7.18 13.94
N ARG A 215 -9.03 -8.32 13.33
CA ARG A 215 -8.17 -9.03 12.38
C ARG A 215 -8.77 -8.97 11.00
N PHE A 216 -7.98 -8.75 9.97
CA PHE A 216 -8.48 -8.62 8.60
C PHE A 216 -8.14 -9.85 7.73
N PHE A 217 -8.99 -10.08 6.74
CA PHE A 217 -8.77 -11.07 5.68
C PHE A 217 -8.90 -10.42 4.32
N ASP A 218 -8.07 -10.87 3.38
CA ASP A 218 -8.18 -10.52 1.99
C ASP A 218 -9.20 -11.44 1.28
N LEU A 219 -10.31 -10.88 0.81
CA LEU A 219 -11.42 -11.66 0.23
C LEU A 219 -11.27 -11.97 -1.26
N ARG A 220 -10.26 -11.50 -1.97
CA ARG A 220 -10.19 -11.63 -3.44
C ARG A 220 -8.91 -12.18 -4.04
N THR A 221 -7.94 -12.57 -3.29
CA THR A 221 -6.86 -13.40 -3.80
C THR A 221 -7.24 -14.87 -3.67
N LYS A 222 -7.16 -15.63 -4.76
CA LYS A 222 -7.44 -17.07 -4.77
C LYS A 222 -6.44 -17.91 -3.95
N ALA A 223 -5.44 -17.31 -3.39
CA ALA A 223 -4.58 -17.89 -2.38
C ALA A 223 -5.18 -17.61 -1.01
N LEU A 224 -5.72 -18.62 -0.39
CA LEU A 224 -6.10 -18.62 1.01
C LEU A 224 -4.80 -18.68 1.83
N GLU A 225 -4.00 -17.64 1.75
CA GLU A 225 -2.92 -17.44 2.68
C GLU A 225 -3.51 -16.82 3.94
N VAL A 226 -3.69 -17.66 4.92
CA VAL A 226 -3.92 -17.25 6.30
C VAL A 226 -2.60 -16.64 6.77
N GLU A 227 -2.35 -15.38 6.44
CA GLU A 227 -1.35 -14.61 7.14
C GLU A 227 -1.85 -14.42 8.57
N SER A 228 -1.38 -15.28 9.45
CA SER A 228 -1.53 -15.10 10.89
C SER A 228 -0.53 -14.04 11.38
N GLY A 229 -0.66 -12.83 10.83
CA GLY A 229 0.02 -11.64 11.32
C GLY A 229 -0.96 -10.87 12.19
N ALA A 230 -0.69 -10.70 13.45
CA ALA A 230 -1.37 -9.72 14.28
C ALA A 230 -0.97 -8.31 13.81
N ALA A 231 -1.54 -7.89 12.68
CA ALA A 231 -1.36 -6.53 12.22
C ALA A 231 -2.41 -5.66 12.93
N VAL A 232 -1.97 -4.97 13.96
CA VAL A 232 -2.70 -3.88 14.63
C VAL A 232 -2.85 -2.68 13.68
N ASN A 233 -2.46 -2.79 12.40
CA ASN A 233 -2.27 -1.65 11.51
C ASN A 233 -3.23 -1.68 10.33
N GLU A 234 -3.85 -0.59 10.21
CA GLU A 234 -4.66 0.05 9.20
C GLU A 234 -4.88 -0.80 7.94
N PRO A 235 -5.95 -1.61 7.89
CA PRO A 235 -6.30 -2.38 6.70
C PRO A 235 -6.46 -1.49 5.45
N THR A 236 -6.70 -0.20 5.65
CA THR A 236 -6.83 0.80 4.60
C THR A 236 -5.55 0.98 3.79
N ASP A 237 -4.38 1.08 4.44
CA ASP A 237 -3.10 1.23 3.73
C ASP A 237 -2.76 0.00 2.90
N TYR A 238 -2.98 -1.18 3.45
CA TYR A 238 -2.82 -2.44 2.71
C TYR A 238 -3.77 -2.50 1.50
N ALA A 239 -5.03 -2.07 1.68
CA ALA A 239 -6.02 -2.05 0.60
C ALA A 239 -5.60 -1.11 -0.53
N ILE A 240 -5.16 0.11 -0.19
CA ILE A 240 -4.70 1.11 -1.15
C ILE A 240 -3.49 0.59 -1.92
N ARG A 241 -2.50 0.08 -1.21
CA ARG A 241 -1.29 -0.48 -1.80
C ARG A 241 -1.62 -1.61 -2.77
N SER A 242 -2.40 -2.60 -2.34
CA SER A 242 -2.82 -3.73 -3.18
C SER A 242 -3.65 -3.28 -4.40
N ALA A 243 -4.53 -2.28 -4.23
CA ALA A 243 -5.31 -1.73 -5.33
C ALA A 243 -4.40 -1.04 -6.38
N ILE A 244 -3.41 -0.27 -5.94
CA ILE A 244 -2.44 0.39 -6.82
C ILE A 244 -1.59 -0.63 -7.56
N GLU A 245 -1.04 -1.63 -6.87
CA GLU A 245 -0.25 -2.70 -7.45
C GLU A 245 -1.07 -3.47 -8.51
N TYR A 246 -2.31 -3.81 -8.19
CA TYR A 246 -3.21 -4.45 -9.15
C TYR A 246 -3.53 -3.54 -10.34
N GLY A 247 -3.69 -2.24 -10.11
CA GLY A 247 -3.86 -1.25 -11.17
C GLY A 247 -2.68 -1.22 -12.14
N VAL A 248 -1.44 -1.25 -11.62
CA VAL A 248 -0.21 -1.33 -12.42
C VAL A 248 -0.14 -2.65 -13.20
N LEU A 249 -0.48 -3.78 -12.57
CA LEU A 249 -0.54 -5.07 -13.26
C LEU A 249 -1.51 -5.02 -14.44
N LYS A 250 -2.71 -4.48 -14.22
CA LYS A 250 -3.72 -4.33 -15.29
C LYS A 250 -3.30 -3.33 -16.38
N MET A 251 -2.54 -2.30 -16.04
CA MET A 251 -1.95 -1.40 -17.01
C MET A 251 -0.98 -2.14 -17.93
N VAL A 252 -0.09 -2.95 -17.36
CA VAL A 252 0.90 -3.74 -18.13
C VAL A 252 0.19 -4.73 -19.05
N GLU A 253 -0.77 -5.51 -18.54
CA GLU A 253 -1.53 -6.47 -19.34
C GLU A 253 -2.37 -5.80 -20.46
N LYS A 254 -3.01 -4.66 -20.14
CA LYS A 254 -3.85 -3.95 -21.10
C LYS A 254 -3.03 -3.29 -22.20
N GLY A 255 -1.87 -2.72 -21.85
CA GLY A 255 -1.00 -2.08 -22.83
C GLY A 255 -0.37 -3.07 -23.80
N GLU A 256 -0.06 -4.30 -23.34
CA GLU A 256 0.36 -5.38 -24.23
C GLU A 256 -0.75 -5.77 -25.20
N LYS A 257 -1.98 -5.95 -24.71
CA LYS A 257 -3.16 -6.25 -25.56
C LYS A 257 -3.45 -5.15 -26.59
N LEU A 258 -3.20 -3.89 -26.25
CA LEU A 258 -3.37 -2.74 -27.13
C LEU A 258 -2.16 -2.52 -28.06
N GLY A 259 -1.08 -3.27 -27.87
CA GLY A 259 0.12 -3.18 -28.72
C GLY A 259 1.05 -2.02 -28.37
N TYR A 260 0.91 -1.36 -27.23
CA TYR A 260 1.79 -0.27 -26.79
C TYR A 260 3.18 -0.76 -26.38
N TRP A 261 3.26 -2.01 -25.92
CA TRP A 261 4.51 -2.72 -25.61
C TRP A 261 4.34 -4.22 -25.81
N LYS A 262 5.47 -4.95 -25.74
CA LYS A 262 5.50 -6.40 -25.93
C LYS A 262 6.32 -7.03 -24.83
N PHE A 263 5.88 -8.18 -24.35
CA PHE A 263 6.67 -9.03 -23.49
C PHE A 263 7.86 -9.61 -24.28
N LYS A 264 8.97 -9.79 -23.61
CA LYS A 264 10.10 -10.52 -24.15
C LYS A 264 9.68 -11.96 -24.39
N LYS A 265 9.77 -12.42 -25.63
CA LYS A 265 9.49 -13.82 -25.93
C LYS A 265 10.54 -14.69 -25.26
N TRP A 266 10.12 -15.69 -24.51
CA TRP A 266 11.02 -16.76 -24.06
C TRP A 266 11.64 -17.39 -25.31
N ARG A 267 12.98 -17.38 -25.39
CA ARG A 267 13.66 -18.31 -26.29
C ARG A 267 13.48 -19.68 -25.66
N VAL A 268 12.64 -20.51 -26.26
CA VAL A 268 12.73 -21.95 -26.06
C VAL A 268 14.08 -22.31 -26.68
N GLU A 269 15.09 -22.62 -25.89
CA GLU A 269 16.31 -23.27 -26.37
C GLU A 269 15.85 -24.63 -26.87
N GLU A 270 15.91 -24.82 -28.21
CA GLU A 270 15.73 -26.10 -28.87
C GLU A 270 16.89 -27.06 -28.55
#